data_0378c0dc4a206a786e1737442f43c3ce
#
_entry.id   0378c0dc4a206a786e1737442f43c3ce
#
_cell.length_a   1.000
_cell.length_b   1.000
_cell.length_c   1.000
_cell.angle_alpha   90.00
_cell.angle_beta   90.00
_cell.angle_gamma   90.00
#
_symmetry.space_group_name_H-M   'P 1'
#
loop_
_entity.id
_entity.type
_entity.pdbx_description
1 polymer ?
#
loop_
_entity_poly.entity_id
_entity_poly.type
_entity_poly.pdbx_seq_one_letter_code
_entity_poly.pdbx_strand_id
1 'polypeptide(L)'
;MTKLIMKKALIIFLCFPCIVFSQIDFSNQNSFDIITWNLEWFPKQGSVTVDSLKEIIEVINADMIAVQEINNVSDFNQLVYNLDSYNGYSTNTSNLNLGYIYKNTLNVDSIYTILNSENYFFAGRFPLVLEMSYQGEDYVIINNHFKCCGDGVLDLSNNNDEEFRRFSAINLLKTYVDSNYSNKNVLILGDLNDLVEESFNNNVFMPIINDSINYLIADKYIPYQNTANWSYPSWPSHLDHIIINKHLYDNLINIYQDVKTIRVDNYLGSFQIYNNIISDHLPVGINLFSNLTLINEHDINKKIKNKFFNVFGQFIHPKKNYLHIKVNDDGTIEKQVIID
;
A
#
# COMPACT_ATOMS: atom_id res chain seq x y z
N MET A 1 42.14 -48.16 49.91
CA MET A 1 42.09 -47.82 48.45
C MET A 1 40.66 -47.77 48.00
N THR A 2 40.05 -46.60 48.05
CA THR A 2 38.68 -46.35 47.66
C THR A 2 38.64 -45.82 46.22
N LYS A 3 38.09 -46.61 45.28
CA LYS A 3 37.93 -46.21 43.87
C LYS A 3 36.76 -45.23 43.75
N LEU A 4 37.05 -43.99 43.37
CA LEU A 4 36.11 -42.98 43.03
C LEU A 4 35.59 -43.24 41.60
N ILE A 5 34.28 -43.58 41.48
CA ILE A 5 33.62 -43.77 40.19
C ILE A 5 33.06 -42.41 39.76
N MET A 6 33.72 -41.73 38.81
CA MET A 6 33.16 -40.53 38.18
C MET A 6 32.06 -40.95 37.19
N LYS A 7 30.80 -40.62 37.49
CA LYS A 7 29.70 -40.68 36.52
C LYS A 7 29.83 -39.53 35.54
N LYS A 8 30.13 -39.80 34.28
CA LYS A 8 30.05 -38.82 33.19
C LYS A 8 28.57 -38.61 32.88
N ALA A 9 28.02 -37.45 33.25
CA ALA A 9 26.70 -37.02 32.78
C ALA A 9 26.83 -36.56 31.33
N LEU A 10 26.18 -37.27 30.41
CA LEU A 10 26.06 -36.88 29.01
C LEU A 10 24.93 -35.83 28.91
N ILE A 11 25.27 -34.55 28.77
CA ILE A 11 24.29 -33.51 28.52
C ILE A 11 24.00 -33.56 27.03
N ILE A 12 22.85 -34.11 26.65
CA ILE A 12 22.33 -34.02 25.27
C ILE A 12 21.70 -32.65 25.10
N PHE A 13 22.40 -31.77 24.38
CA PHE A 13 21.83 -30.50 23.93
C PHE A 13 20.84 -30.81 22.82
N LEU A 14 19.55 -30.87 23.14
CA LEU A 14 18.48 -30.87 22.15
C LEU A 14 18.41 -29.49 21.51
N CYS A 15 19.12 -29.29 20.38
CA CYS A 15 18.86 -28.15 19.49
C CYS A 15 17.48 -28.34 18.89
N PHE A 16 16.47 -27.79 19.51
CA PHE A 16 15.21 -27.51 18.80
C PHE A 16 15.53 -26.42 17.77
N PRO A 17 15.25 -26.65 16.46
CA PRO A 17 15.28 -25.56 15.51
C PRO A 17 14.23 -24.53 15.97
N CYS A 18 14.68 -23.39 16.45
CA CYS A 18 13.80 -22.24 16.56
C CYS A 18 13.38 -21.88 15.13
N ILE A 19 12.18 -22.25 14.75
CA ILE A 19 11.55 -21.71 13.53
C ILE A 19 11.30 -20.25 13.85
N VAL A 20 12.21 -19.39 13.42
CA VAL A 20 12.01 -17.94 13.47
C VAL A 20 11.09 -17.62 12.29
N PHE A 21 9.80 -17.49 12.55
CA PHE A 21 8.91 -16.88 11.59
C PHE A 21 9.39 -15.43 11.36
N SER A 22 9.55 -15.04 10.11
CA SER A 22 9.84 -13.66 9.79
C SER A 22 8.64 -12.81 10.25
N GLN A 23 8.88 -11.86 11.13
CA GLN A 23 7.83 -10.96 11.57
C GLN A 23 7.46 -10.04 10.41
N ILE A 24 6.17 -9.88 10.13
CA ILE A 24 5.69 -8.87 9.18
C ILE A 24 5.71 -7.53 9.90
N ASP A 25 6.63 -6.66 9.51
CA ASP A 25 6.78 -5.32 10.08
C ASP A 25 6.02 -4.31 9.21
N PHE A 26 4.77 -4.05 9.57
CA PHE A 26 3.96 -3.04 8.88
C PHE A 26 3.14 -2.19 9.86
N SER A 27 2.26 -2.80 10.64
CA SER A 27 1.33 -2.04 11.48
C SER A 27 2.00 -1.28 12.61
N ASN A 28 1.49 -0.07 12.85
CA ASN A 28 1.98 0.84 13.88
C ASN A 28 0.80 1.33 14.75
N GLN A 29 0.92 1.26 16.07
CA GLN A 29 -0.13 1.68 17.01
C GLN A 29 -0.52 3.16 16.93
N ASN A 30 0.31 3.99 16.30
CA ASN A 30 0.13 5.44 16.21
C ASN A 30 -0.28 5.91 14.81
N SER A 31 -0.57 5.00 13.89
CA SER A 31 -1.00 5.29 12.53
C SER A 31 -2.33 4.64 12.20
N PHE A 32 -2.98 5.15 11.17
CA PHE A 32 -4.06 4.49 10.46
C PHE A 32 -3.45 3.69 9.31
N ASP A 33 -3.49 2.37 9.42
CA ASP A 33 -2.76 1.44 8.57
C ASP A 33 -3.69 0.89 7.47
N ILE A 34 -3.44 1.29 6.22
CA ILE A 34 -4.28 0.93 5.07
C ILE A 34 -3.46 0.13 4.07
N ILE A 35 -4.03 -0.93 3.54
CA ILE A 35 -3.41 -1.83 2.56
C ILE A 35 -4.30 -1.94 1.32
N THR A 36 -3.70 -2.01 0.13
CA THR A 36 -4.31 -2.55 -1.08
C THR A 36 -3.69 -3.90 -1.42
N TRP A 37 -4.52 -4.88 -1.82
CA TRP A 37 -4.07 -6.24 -2.08
C TRP A 37 -4.94 -6.94 -3.13
N ASN A 38 -4.40 -7.19 -4.30
CA ASN A 38 -5.00 -8.09 -5.28
C ASN A 38 -4.79 -9.54 -4.81
N LEU A 39 -5.88 -10.30 -4.66
CA LEU A 39 -5.88 -11.67 -4.13
C LEU A 39 -5.92 -12.76 -5.22
N GLU A 40 -5.69 -12.41 -6.48
CA GLU A 40 -5.61 -13.31 -7.63
C GLU A 40 -6.68 -14.43 -7.62
N TRP A 41 -7.86 -14.12 -8.16
CA TRP A 41 -8.97 -15.07 -8.27
C TRP A 41 -9.38 -15.77 -6.95
N PHE A 42 -9.37 -15.00 -5.86
CA PHE A 42 -9.63 -15.52 -4.51
C PHE A 42 -10.90 -16.40 -4.42
N PRO A 43 -10.79 -17.60 -3.80
CA PRO A 43 -9.63 -18.26 -3.21
C PRO A 43 -8.92 -19.18 -4.21
N LYS A 44 -7.62 -18.94 -4.42
CA LYS A 44 -6.79 -19.67 -5.41
C LYS A 44 -6.72 -21.18 -5.14
N GLN A 45 -6.61 -21.60 -3.87
CA GLN A 45 -6.52 -22.98 -3.40
C GLN A 45 -7.63 -23.33 -2.40
N GLY A 46 -8.84 -22.74 -2.57
CA GLY A 46 -9.96 -23.00 -1.69
C GLY A 46 -9.68 -22.69 -0.21
N SER A 47 -9.98 -23.64 0.68
CA SER A 47 -9.80 -23.44 2.13
C SER A 47 -8.36 -23.17 2.53
N VAL A 48 -7.37 -23.69 1.81
CA VAL A 48 -5.94 -23.41 2.10
C VAL A 48 -5.64 -21.92 1.95
N THR A 49 -6.15 -21.27 0.89
CA THR A 49 -6.04 -19.82 0.73
C THR A 49 -6.75 -19.08 1.86
N VAL A 50 -7.99 -19.48 2.20
CA VAL A 50 -8.78 -18.84 3.25
C VAL A 50 -8.05 -18.88 4.59
N ASP A 51 -7.56 -20.07 5.01
CA ASP A 51 -6.89 -20.24 6.29
C ASP A 51 -5.54 -19.50 6.34
N SER A 52 -4.75 -19.58 5.26
CA SER A 52 -3.46 -18.86 5.18
C SER A 52 -3.64 -17.35 5.16
N LEU A 53 -4.63 -16.85 4.43
CA LEU A 53 -4.90 -15.42 4.36
C LEU A 53 -5.41 -14.88 5.70
N LYS A 54 -6.25 -15.66 6.42
CA LYS A 54 -6.67 -15.35 7.79
C LYS A 54 -5.45 -15.13 8.70
N GLU A 55 -4.53 -16.09 8.73
CA GLU A 55 -3.32 -16.01 9.56
C GLU A 55 -2.47 -14.78 9.21
N ILE A 56 -2.27 -14.51 7.91
CA ILE A 56 -1.49 -13.35 7.45
C ILE A 56 -2.15 -12.03 7.86
N ILE A 57 -3.48 -11.90 7.71
CA ILE A 57 -4.22 -10.69 8.11
C ILE A 57 -4.09 -10.45 9.61
N GLU A 58 -4.21 -11.48 10.42
CA GLU A 58 -4.05 -11.39 11.89
C GLU A 58 -2.63 -10.96 12.29
N VAL A 59 -1.60 -11.47 11.58
CA VAL A 59 -0.19 -11.10 11.82
C VAL A 59 0.12 -9.68 11.35
N ILE A 60 -0.37 -9.28 10.18
CA ILE A 60 -0.21 -7.90 9.69
C ILE A 60 -0.90 -6.92 10.62
N ASN A 61 -2.11 -7.26 11.08
CA ASN A 61 -2.93 -6.46 11.99
C ASN A 61 -3.21 -5.03 11.51
N ALA A 62 -3.33 -4.83 10.18
CA ALA A 62 -3.69 -3.54 9.60
C ALA A 62 -5.11 -3.11 9.99
N ASP A 63 -5.38 -1.81 9.97
CA ASP A 63 -6.72 -1.30 10.29
C ASP A 63 -7.70 -1.54 9.14
N MET A 64 -7.23 -1.45 7.89
CA MET A 64 -8.04 -1.66 6.69
C MET A 64 -7.24 -2.29 5.56
N ILE A 65 -7.90 -3.19 4.84
CA ILE A 65 -7.37 -3.86 3.64
C ILE A 65 -8.42 -3.75 2.54
N ALA A 66 -8.09 -3.04 1.47
CA ALA A 66 -8.86 -3.02 0.23
C ALA A 66 -8.39 -4.18 -0.64
N VAL A 67 -9.31 -5.06 -1.01
CA VAL A 67 -8.98 -6.27 -1.75
C VAL A 67 -9.61 -6.27 -3.14
N GLN A 68 -8.87 -6.84 -4.10
CA GLN A 68 -9.31 -7.00 -5.47
C GLN A 68 -9.34 -8.50 -5.82
N GLU A 69 -10.03 -8.84 -6.90
CA GLU A 69 -10.17 -10.19 -7.45
C GLU A 69 -10.85 -11.20 -6.53
N ILE A 70 -11.87 -10.79 -5.80
CA ILE A 70 -12.73 -11.73 -5.08
C ILE A 70 -13.59 -12.48 -6.12
N ASN A 71 -13.23 -13.72 -6.42
CA ASN A 71 -13.95 -14.57 -7.35
C ASN A 71 -15.08 -15.37 -6.67
N ASN A 72 -14.89 -15.74 -5.40
CA ASN A 72 -15.89 -16.43 -4.60
C ASN A 72 -16.28 -15.62 -3.36
N VAL A 73 -17.43 -14.96 -3.44
CA VAL A 73 -17.96 -14.12 -2.34
C VAL A 73 -18.32 -14.95 -1.10
N SER A 74 -18.73 -16.23 -1.26
CA SER A 74 -19.02 -17.09 -0.12
C SER A 74 -17.77 -17.40 0.72
N ASP A 75 -16.66 -17.70 0.04
CA ASP A 75 -15.39 -17.97 0.73
C ASP A 75 -14.80 -16.68 1.33
N PHE A 76 -15.02 -15.53 0.69
CA PHE A 76 -14.66 -14.23 1.26
C PHE A 76 -15.45 -13.95 2.55
N ASN A 77 -16.76 -14.18 2.54
CA ASN A 77 -17.57 -14.04 3.74
C ASN A 77 -17.15 -15.00 4.85
N GLN A 78 -16.73 -16.24 4.49
CA GLN A 78 -16.20 -17.21 5.44
C GLN A 78 -14.86 -16.74 6.03
N LEU A 79 -13.97 -16.16 5.21
CA LEU A 79 -12.71 -15.55 5.70
C LEU A 79 -13.02 -14.46 6.72
N VAL A 80 -13.89 -13.52 6.38
CA VAL A 80 -14.27 -12.41 7.27
C VAL A 80 -14.92 -12.93 8.56
N TYR A 81 -15.80 -13.92 8.47
CA TYR A 81 -16.42 -14.54 9.64
C TYR A 81 -15.40 -15.18 10.60
N ASN A 82 -14.31 -15.71 10.07
CA ASN A 82 -13.24 -16.33 10.85
C ASN A 82 -12.25 -15.31 11.48
N LEU A 83 -12.36 -14.02 11.13
CA LEU A 83 -11.52 -12.93 11.63
C LEU A 83 -12.24 -12.19 12.78
N ASP A 84 -12.01 -12.58 14.03
CA ASP A 84 -12.74 -12.09 15.21
C ASP A 84 -12.73 -10.56 15.37
N SER A 85 -11.67 -9.91 14.92
CA SER A 85 -11.44 -8.45 15.09
C SER A 85 -11.79 -7.63 13.87
N TYR A 86 -12.35 -8.24 12.80
CA TYR A 86 -12.60 -7.57 11.54
C TYR A 86 -14.06 -7.73 11.09
N ASN A 87 -14.51 -6.72 10.35
CA ASN A 87 -15.68 -6.76 9.51
C ASN A 87 -15.23 -6.79 8.03
N GLY A 88 -16.13 -7.10 7.12
CA GLY A 88 -15.84 -7.04 5.70
C GLY A 88 -17.05 -6.78 4.85
N TYR A 89 -16.79 -6.33 3.64
CA TYR A 89 -17.78 -6.09 2.59
C TYR A 89 -17.18 -6.47 1.25
N SER A 90 -17.94 -7.11 0.38
CA SER A 90 -17.58 -7.28 -1.03
C SER A 90 -18.74 -6.89 -1.93
N THR A 91 -18.41 -6.42 -3.13
CA THR A 91 -19.38 -6.38 -4.21
C THR A 91 -19.79 -7.82 -4.57
N ASN A 92 -20.93 -7.97 -5.22
CA ASN A 92 -21.42 -9.26 -5.72
C ASN A 92 -22.04 -9.03 -7.09
N THR A 93 -21.22 -8.66 -8.07
CA THR A 93 -21.69 -8.30 -9.41
C THR A 93 -21.42 -9.39 -10.41
N SER A 94 -20.17 -9.76 -10.57
CA SER A 94 -19.68 -10.78 -11.50
C SER A 94 -18.38 -11.36 -10.96
N ASN A 95 -17.49 -11.80 -11.81
CA ASN A 95 -16.16 -12.24 -11.42
C ASN A 95 -15.29 -11.05 -11.03
N LEU A 96 -14.29 -11.29 -10.17
CA LEU A 96 -13.28 -10.31 -9.75
C LEU A 96 -13.86 -9.11 -8.99
N ASN A 97 -14.66 -9.41 -7.97
CA ASN A 97 -15.27 -8.40 -7.13
C ASN A 97 -14.22 -7.62 -6.32
N LEU A 98 -14.60 -6.41 -5.91
CA LEU A 98 -13.86 -5.57 -4.98
C LEU A 98 -14.41 -5.75 -3.57
N GLY A 99 -13.55 -5.58 -2.56
CA GLY A 99 -13.99 -5.66 -1.18
C GLY A 99 -13.11 -4.88 -0.22
N TYR A 100 -13.54 -4.87 1.03
CA TYR A 100 -12.81 -4.35 2.16
C TYR A 100 -12.84 -5.36 3.31
N ILE A 101 -11.73 -5.46 4.03
CA ILE A 101 -11.62 -6.09 5.35
C ILE A 101 -11.11 -5.00 6.28
N TYR A 102 -11.82 -4.72 7.36
CA TYR A 102 -11.48 -3.60 8.24
C TYR A 102 -11.77 -3.93 9.70
N LYS A 103 -10.97 -3.38 10.62
CA LYS A 103 -11.16 -3.61 12.06
C LYS A 103 -12.57 -3.20 12.48
N ASN A 104 -13.20 -4.03 13.32
CA ASN A 104 -14.54 -3.80 13.84
C ASN A 104 -14.64 -2.57 14.77
N THR A 105 -13.50 -2.01 15.17
CA THR A 105 -13.38 -0.74 15.92
C THR A 105 -13.49 0.50 15.06
N LEU A 106 -13.43 0.36 13.72
CA LEU A 106 -13.59 1.49 12.80
C LEU A 106 -15.07 1.83 12.62
N ASN A 107 -15.36 3.13 12.63
CA ASN A 107 -16.71 3.63 12.37
C ASN A 107 -16.91 3.86 10.87
N VAL A 108 -17.39 2.82 10.18
CA VAL A 108 -17.71 2.86 8.74
C VAL A 108 -19.13 3.36 8.55
N ASP A 109 -19.29 4.48 7.82
CA ASP A 109 -20.57 5.14 7.60
C ASP A 109 -21.33 4.53 6.41
N SER A 110 -20.63 4.29 5.30
CA SER A 110 -21.23 3.73 4.09
C SER A 110 -20.22 3.08 3.16
N ILE A 111 -20.69 2.08 2.39
CA ILE A 111 -19.92 1.45 1.32
C ILE A 111 -20.81 1.35 0.08
N TYR A 112 -20.36 1.90 -1.05
CA TYR A 112 -21.13 1.96 -2.30
C TYR A 112 -20.23 2.12 -3.52
N THR A 113 -20.78 1.89 -4.70
CA THR A 113 -20.07 2.07 -5.97
C THR A 113 -20.37 3.42 -6.60
N ILE A 114 -19.41 3.95 -7.32
CA ILE A 114 -19.51 5.22 -8.06
C ILE A 114 -19.20 5.00 -9.55
N LEU A 115 -19.47 6.03 -10.37
CA LEU A 115 -19.18 6.02 -11.82
C LEU A 115 -19.79 4.82 -12.56
N ASN A 116 -20.98 4.39 -12.13
CA ASN A 116 -21.64 3.18 -12.64
C ASN A 116 -22.04 3.30 -14.13
N SER A 117 -22.16 4.53 -14.67
CA SER A 117 -22.36 4.78 -16.11
C SER A 117 -21.12 4.52 -16.96
N GLU A 118 -19.93 4.52 -16.33
CA GLU A 118 -18.62 4.48 -16.99
C GLU A 118 -18.02 3.07 -17.01
N ASN A 119 -18.87 2.05 -17.01
CA ASN A 119 -18.51 0.62 -16.91
C ASN A 119 -17.35 0.20 -17.81
N TYR A 120 -17.29 0.74 -19.01
CA TYR A 120 -16.27 0.40 -20.00
C TYR A 120 -14.86 0.71 -19.51
N PHE A 121 -14.63 1.89 -18.95
CA PHE A 121 -13.32 2.33 -18.49
C PHE A 121 -12.85 1.57 -17.23
N PHE A 122 -13.79 1.13 -16.40
CA PHE A 122 -13.51 0.34 -15.19
C PHE A 122 -13.56 -1.19 -15.44
N ALA A 123 -13.59 -1.63 -16.68
CA ALA A 123 -13.60 -3.05 -17.07
C ALA A 123 -14.66 -3.90 -16.32
N GLY A 124 -15.83 -3.31 -16.05
CA GLY A 124 -16.93 -3.97 -15.34
C GLY A 124 -16.82 -3.97 -13.81
N ARG A 125 -15.79 -3.37 -13.25
CA ARG A 125 -15.50 -3.29 -11.81
C ARG A 125 -15.60 -1.84 -11.35
N PHE A 126 -16.81 -1.43 -10.98
CA PHE A 126 -17.04 -0.05 -10.54
C PHE A 126 -16.22 0.30 -9.31
N PRO A 127 -15.61 1.50 -9.24
CA PRO A 127 -14.89 1.94 -8.06
C PRO A 127 -15.74 1.81 -6.81
N LEU A 128 -15.22 1.11 -5.80
CA LEU A 128 -15.90 0.87 -4.54
C LEU A 128 -15.43 1.88 -3.50
N VAL A 129 -16.35 2.71 -3.03
CA VAL A 129 -16.11 3.75 -2.02
C VAL A 129 -16.44 3.20 -0.65
N LEU A 130 -15.60 3.48 0.33
CA LEU A 130 -15.87 3.36 1.75
C LEU A 130 -15.70 4.73 2.39
N GLU A 131 -16.76 5.25 3.02
CA GLU A 131 -16.72 6.45 3.86
C GLU A 131 -16.70 6.05 5.32
N MET A 132 -15.84 6.70 6.10
CA MET A 132 -15.67 6.42 7.52
C MET A 132 -15.14 7.63 8.28
N SER A 133 -15.23 7.58 9.61
CA SER A 133 -14.53 8.50 10.49
C SER A 133 -13.46 7.77 11.31
N TYR A 134 -12.29 8.38 11.43
CA TYR A 134 -11.18 7.91 12.26
C TYR A 134 -10.57 9.06 13.03
N GLN A 135 -10.55 8.94 14.37
CA GLN A 135 -10.04 9.99 15.27
C GLN A 135 -10.65 11.39 15.06
N GLY A 136 -11.92 11.44 14.61
CA GLY A 136 -12.66 12.68 14.37
C GLY A 136 -12.47 13.31 12.99
N GLU A 137 -11.71 12.67 12.11
CA GLU A 137 -11.51 13.08 10.72
C GLU A 137 -12.27 12.16 9.76
N ASP A 138 -12.85 12.72 8.71
CA ASP A 138 -13.56 11.98 7.67
C ASP A 138 -12.60 11.46 6.61
N TYR A 139 -12.74 10.18 6.28
CA TYR A 139 -11.97 9.50 5.24
C TYR A 139 -12.87 8.94 4.15
N VAL A 140 -12.39 9.00 2.92
CA VAL A 140 -12.97 8.38 1.74
C VAL A 140 -11.90 7.48 1.10
N ILE A 141 -12.13 6.19 1.12
CA ILE A 141 -11.22 5.22 0.51
C ILE A 141 -11.91 4.63 -0.72
N ILE A 142 -11.26 4.72 -1.90
CA ILE A 142 -11.80 4.30 -3.19
C ILE A 142 -10.96 3.14 -3.71
N ASN A 143 -11.50 1.93 -3.61
CA ASN A 143 -10.87 0.71 -4.09
C ASN A 143 -11.16 0.51 -5.58
N ASN A 144 -10.11 0.20 -6.35
CA ASN A 144 -10.16 0.05 -7.80
C ASN A 144 -9.43 -1.21 -8.26
N HIS A 145 -9.87 -1.73 -9.42
CA HIS A 145 -9.11 -2.70 -10.19
C HIS A 145 -9.27 -2.36 -11.68
N PHE A 146 -8.26 -1.73 -12.27
CA PHE A 146 -8.30 -1.23 -13.63
C PHE A 146 -8.16 -2.35 -14.68
N LYS A 147 -8.35 -1.99 -15.94
CA LYS A 147 -8.17 -2.89 -17.08
C LYS A 147 -6.70 -3.31 -17.15
N CYS A 148 -6.48 -4.64 -17.09
CA CYS A 148 -5.12 -5.20 -17.23
C CYS A 148 -4.60 -5.14 -18.66
N CYS A 149 -3.32 -5.43 -18.78
CA CYS A 149 -2.59 -5.71 -20.01
C CYS A 149 -2.39 -4.44 -20.87
N GLY A 150 -2.10 -4.62 -22.16
CA GLY A 150 -1.76 -3.56 -23.08
C GLY A 150 -0.34 -3.71 -23.58
N ASP A 151 0.13 -2.78 -24.37
CA ASP A 151 1.48 -2.77 -24.96
C ASP A 151 2.40 -1.66 -24.40
N GLY A 152 1.91 -0.91 -23.39
CA GLY A 152 2.62 0.21 -22.78
C GLY A 152 2.66 1.47 -23.63
N VAL A 153 1.79 1.58 -24.62
CA VAL A 153 1.69 2.76 -25.50
C VAL A 153 0.30 3.35 -25.45
N LEU A 154 0.16 4.53 -24.85
CA LEU A 154 -1.11 5.23 -24.75
C LEU A 154 -1.55 5.79 -26.11
N ASP A 155 -2.56 5.18 -26.75
CA ASP A 155 -3.19 5.70 -27.97
C ASP A 155 -4.53 6.38 -27.67
N LEU A 156 -4.49 7.71 -27.51
CA LEU A 156 -5.68 8.54 -27.26
C LEU A 156 -6.72 8.52 -28.41
N SER A 157 -6.38 7.99 -29.58
CA SER A 157 -7.28 7.89 -30.73
C SER A 157 -8.01 6.56 -30.79
N ASN A 158 -7.60 5.56 -29.98
CA ASN A 158 -8.14 4.23 -29.96
C ASN A 158 -8.89 3.95 -28.64
N ASN A 159 -10.22 3.98 -28.68
CA ASN A 159 -11.03 3.71 -27.49
C ASN A 159 -10.88 2.28 -26.93
N ASN A 160 -10.32 1.34 -27.69
CA ASN A 160 -10.11 -0.04 -27.25
C ASN A 160 -8.72 -0.27 -26.65
N ASP A 161 -7.84 0.72 -26.73
CA ASP A 161 -6.53 0.70 -26.11
C ASP A 161 -6.66 0.55 -24.59
N GLU A 162 -5.89 -0.35 -24.00
CA GLU A 162 -5.95 -0.64 -22.56
C GLU A 162 -5.45 0.55 -21.73
N GLU A 163 -4.38 1.19 -22.18
CA GLU A 163 -3.78 2.39 -21.58
C GLU A 163 -4.75 3.57 -21.65
N PHE A 164 -5.45 3.76 -22.77
CA PHE A 164 -6.49 4.78 -22.90
C PHE A 164 -7.63 4.56 -21.92
N ARG A 165 -8.03 3.31 -21.70
CA ARG A 165 -9.07 2.98 -20.72
C ARG A 165 -8.64 3.30 -19.31
N ARG A 166 -7.38 3.00 -18.93
CA ARG A 166 -6.82 3.35 -17.61
C ARG A 166 -6.66 4.86 -17.44
N PHE A 167 -6.15 5.55 -18.46
CA PHE A 167 -6.07 7.01 -18.48
C PHE A 167 -7.45 7.67 -18.29
N SER A 168 -8.47 7.15 -18.97
CA SER A 168 -9.86 7.62 -18.83
C SER A 168 -10.41 7.35 -17.42
N ALA A 169 -10.13 6.17 -16.85
CA ALA A 169 -10.54 5.81 -15.49
C ALA A 169 -9.95 6.76 -14.45
N ILE A 170 -8.65 7.07 -14.54
CA ILE A 170 -7.98 8.05 -13.65
C ILE A 170 -8.58 9.45 -13.77
N ASN A 171 -8.84 9.92 -15.00
CA ASN A 171 -9.49 11.22 -15.22
C ASN A 171 -10.89 11.30 -14.61
N LEU A 172 -11.68 10.24 -14.77
CA LEU A 172 -13.03 10.15 -14.21
C LEU A 172 -12.99 10.15 -12.68
N LEU A 173 -12.11 9.35 -12.08
CA LEU A 173 -11.92 9.31 -10.63
C LEU A 173 -11.50 10.67 -10.07
N LYS A 174 -10.46 11.29 -10.68
CA LYS A 174 -10.00 12.61 -10.26
C LYS A 174 -11.12 13.63 -10.32
N THR A 175 -11.84 13.69 -11.45
CA THR A 175 -12.97 14.62 -11.63
C THR A 175 -14.06 14.39 -10.60
N TYR A 176 -14.36 13.13 -10.29
CA TYR A 176 -15.37 12.77 -9.29
C TYR A 176 -14.94 13.20 -7.88
N VAL A 177 -13.68 12.94 -7.51
CA VAL A 177 -13.11 13.33 -6.21
C VAL A 177 -13.09 14.85 -6.06
N ASP A 178 -12.61 15.57 -7.06
CA ASP A 178 -12.57 17.05 -7.06
C ASP A 178 -13.97 17.65 -6.86
N SER A 179 -15.00 17.02 -7.44
CA SER A 179 -16.38 17.53 -7.39
C SER A 179 -17.12 17.16 -6.11
N ASN A 180 -16.85 15.98 -5.52
CA ASN A 180 -17.68 15.43 -4.44
C ASN A 180 -16.95 15.37 -3.08
N TYR A 181 -15.61 15.33 -3.07
CA TYR A 181 -14.80 15.08 -1.86
C TYR A 181 -13.68 16.11 -1.65
N SER A 182 -13.82 17.31 -2.19
CA SER A 182 -12.77 18.35 -2.17
C SER A 182 -12.26 18.72 -0.77
N ASN A 183 -13.05 18.48 0.30
CA ASN A 183 -12.73 18.81 1.69
C ASN A 183 -12.59 17.57 2.60
N LYS A 184 -12.47 16.38 2.03
CA LYS A 184 -12.29 15.12 2.77
C LYS A 184 -10.89 14.56 2.59
N ASN A 185 -10.45 13.73 3.50
CA ASN A 185 -9.23 12.92 3.36
C ASN A 185 -9.52 11.78 2.37
N VAL A 186 -8.89 11.78 1.20
CA VAL A 186 -9.18 10.83 0.12
C VAL A 186 -7.98 9.98 -0.22
N LEU A 187 -8.21 8.65 -0.27
CA LEU A 187 -7.29 7.69 -0.84
C LEU A 187 -7.96 7.02 -2.06
N ILE A 188 -7.27 7.01 -3.20
CA ILE A 188 -7.59 6.19 -4.36
C ILE A 188 -6.53 5.09 -4.41
N LEU A 189 -6.93 3.83 -4.31
CA LEU A 189 -5.98 2.73 -4.24
C LEU A 189 -6.51 1.50 -4.99
N GLY A 190 -5.64 0.53 -5.21
CA GLY A 190 -5.99 -0.69 -5.90
C GLY A 190 -4.90 -1.20 -6.82
N ASP A 191 -5.22 -2.27 -7.52
CA ASP A 191 -4.47 -2.71 -8.70
C ASP A 191 -4.85 -1.81 -9.88
N LEU A 192 -4.01 -0.80 -10.14
CA LEU A 192 -4.25 0.18 -11.19
C LEU A 192 -3.66 -0.25 -12.54
N ASN A 193 -2.98 -1.40 -12.58
CA ASN A 193 -2.52 -2.11 -13.76
C ASN A 193 -1.63 -1.29 -14.72
N ASP A 194 -0.89 -0.32 -14.19
CA ASP A 194 0.04 0.50 -14.98
C ASP A 194 1.25 0.96 -14.15
N LEU A 195 2.28 1.48 -14.82
CA LEU A 195 3.54 1.90 -14.21
C LEU A 195 3.58 3.42 -14.00
N VAL A 196 3.94 3.86 -12.80
CA VAL A 196 4.05 5.31 -12.50
C VAL A 196 5.31 5.95 -13.08
N GLU A 197 6.33 5.17 -13.41
CA GLU A 197 7.61 5.62 -13.97
C GLU A 197 7.65 5.69 -15.50
N GLU A 198 6.54 5.47 -16.18
CA GLU A 198 6.47 5.57 -17.64
C GLU A 198 6.79 6.97 -18.17
N SER A 199 7.12 7.01 -19.45
CA SER A 199 7.39 8.28 -20.14
C SER A 199 6.13 9.15 -20.19
N PHE A 200 6.30 10.47 -20.20
CA PHE A 200 5.21 11.45 -20.19
C PHE A 200 4.09 11.14 -21.20
N ASN A 201 4.43 10.67 -22.39
CA ASN A 201 3.45 10.45 -23.47
C ASN A 201 2.62 9.16 -23.27
N ASN A 202 3.14 8.21 -22.50
CA ASN A 202 2.50 6.90 -22.29
C ASN A 202 1.90 6.77 -20.89
N ASN A 203 2.27 7.64 -19.97
CA ASN A 203 1.91 7.52 -18.56
C ASN A 203 0.43 7.87 -18.32
N VAL A 204 -0.34 6.89 -17.93
CA VAL A 204 -1.79 7.02 -17.67
C VAL A 204 -2.09 7.86 -16.41
N PHE A 205 -1.11 8.02 -15.52
CA PHE A 205 -1.26 8.80 -14.28
C PHE A 205 -0.99 10.30 -14.45
N MET A 206 -0.76 10.78 -15.68
CA MET A 206 -0.49 12.21 -15.93
C MET A 206 -1.55 13.17 -15.36
N PRO A 207 -2.86 12.84 -15.31
CA PRO A 207 -3.85 13.70 -14.66
C PRO A 207 -3.58 13.95 -13.17
N ILE A 208 -3.00 12.98 -12.49
CA ILE A 208 -2.59 13.05 -11.07
C ILE A 208 -1.22 13.72 -10.94
N ILE A 209 -0.25 13.30 -11.76
CA ILE A 209 1.14 13.80 -11.71
C ILE A 209 1.20 15.31 -12.00
N ASN A 210 0.40 15.79 -12.96
CA ASN A 210 0.32 17.20 -13.33
C ASN A 210 -0.37 18.07 -12.27
N ASP A 211 -1.09 17.46 -11.34
CA ASP A 211 -1.76 18.15 -10.23
C ASP A 211 -1.14 17.81 -8.87
N SER A 212 0.19 17.88 -8.81
CA SER A 212 0.98 17.53 -7.63
C SER A 212 0.73 18.42 -6.40
N ILE A 213 0.02 19.55 -6.57
CA ILE A 213 -0.43 20.39 -5.46
C ILE A 213 -1.58 19.69 -4.70
N ASN A 214 -2.46 19.01 -5.41
CA ASN A 214 -3.66 18.42 -4.83
C ASN A 214 -3.57 16.89 -4.65
N TYR A 215 -2.66 16.22 -5.39
CA TYR A 215 -2.53 14.76 -5.37
C TYR A 215 -1.09 14.29 -5.30
N LEU A 216 -0.88 13.13 -4.67
CA LEU A 216 0.40 12.45 -4.58
C LEU A 216 0.19 10.94 -4.78
N ILE A 217 0.93 10.34 -5.70
CA ILE A 217 1.07 8.88 -5.76
C ILE A 217 2.08 8.51 -4.66
N ALA A 218 1.58 7.94 -3.56
CA ALA A 218 2.37 7.80 -2.34
C ALA A 218 3.46 6.73 -2.45
N ASP A 219 3.24 5.72 -3.26
CA ASP A 219 4.17 4.60 -3.55
C ASP A 219 5.11 4.86 -4.72
N LYS A 220 5.06 6.03 -5.39
CA LYS A 220 5.84 6.36 -6.60
C LYS A 220 7.36 6.17 -6.51
N TYR A 221 7.89 6.00 -5.32
CA TYR A 221 9.32 5.75 -5.09
C TYR A 221 9.70 4.27 -5.06
N ILE A 222 8.73 3.37 -4.93
CA ILE A 222 8.97 1.92 -4.87
C ILE A 222 9.61 1.40 -6.16
N PRO A 223 9.18 1.79 -7.38
CA PRO A 223 9.78 1.33 -8.63
C PRO A 223 11.27 1.66 -8.78
N TYR A 224 11.74 2.72 -8.12
CA TYR A 224 13.15 3.13 -8.18
C TYR A 224 14.03 2.44 -7.10
N GLN A 225 13.44 1.56 -6.29
CA GLN A 225 14.14 0.75 -5.30
C GLN A 225 14.53 -0.62 -5.90
N ASN A 226 14.76 -1.60 -5.04
CA ASN A 226 14.99 -2.97 -5.45
C ASN A 226 13.70 -3.58 -6.04
N THR A 227 13.79 -4.25 -7.18
CA THR A 227 12.66 -4.96 -7.84
C THR A 227 11.98 -6.00 -6.93
N ALA A 228 12.68 -6.48 -5.89
CA ALA A 228 12.08 -7.32 -4.87
C ALA A 228 10.95 -6.61 -4.08
N ASN A 229 10.88 -5.27 -4.13
CA ASN A 229 9.83 -4.48 -3.50
C ASN A 229 8.67 -4.14 -4.45
N TRP A 230 8.69 -4.63 -5.68
CA TRP A 230 7.60 -4.43 -6.61
C TRP A 230 6.40 -5.31 -6.26
N SER A 231 5.20 -4.81 -6.49
CA SER A 231 3.98 -5.50 -6.08
C SER A 231 3.64 -6.72 -6.93
N TYR A 232 4.12 -6.79 -8.17
CA TYR A 232 3.89 -7.91 -9.10
C TYR A 232 5.20 -8.58 -9.51
N PRO A 233 5.78 -9.47 -8.67
CA PRO A 233 7.08 -10.09 -8.92
C PRO A 233 7.10 -11.13 -10.04
N SER A 234 5.96 -11.73 -10.39
CA SER A 234 5.87 -12.77 -11.44
C SER A 234 6.29 -12.25 -12.81
N TRP A 235 5.96 -11.00 -13.12
CA TRP A 235 6.45 -10.22 -14.26
C TRP A 235 6.90 -8.88 -13.69
N PRO A 236 8.16 -8.73 -13.29
CA PRO A 236 8.58 -7.66 -12.39
C PRO A 236 8.05 -6.28 -12.78
N SER A 237 7.05 -5.82 -12.05
CA SER A 237 6.37 -4.55 -12.22
C SER A 237 5.71 -4.11 -10.89
N HIS A 238 5.42 -2.83 -10.77
CA HIS A 238 4.71 -2.29 -9.61
C HIS A 238 3.39 -1.71 -10.10
N LEU A 239 2.30 -2.45 -9.86
CA LEU A 239 0.97 -2.21 -10.45
C LEU A 239 -0.08 -1.76 -9.43
N ASP A 240 0.18 -2.05 -8.14
CA ASP A 240 -0.69 -1.70 -7.03
C ASP A 240 -0.27 -0.36 -6.45
N HIS A 241 -1.17 0.64 -6.50
CA HIS A 241 -0.84 2.02 -6.16
C HIS A 241 -1.75 2.60 -5.09
N ILE A 242 -1.23 3.59 -4.37
CA ILE A 242 -1.96 4.40 -3.40
C ILE A 242 -1.78 5.87 -3.76
N ILE A 243 -2.86 6.51 -4.16
CA ILE A 243 -2.92 7.95 -4.46
C ILE A 243 -3.64 8.63 -3.31
N ILE A 244 -3.05 9.66 -2.74
CA ILE A 244 -3.63 10.48 -1.68
C ILE A 244 -3.87 11.90 -2.16
N ASN A 245 -4.88 12.56 -1.59
CA ASN A 245 -5.06 13.98 -1.83
C ASN A 245 -4.28 14.83 -0.80
N LYS A 246 -4.22 16.14 -1.05
CA LYS A 246 -3.43 17.10 -0.25
C LYS A 246 -3.76 17.12 1.25
N HIS A 247 -4.97 16.74 1.63
CA HIS A 247 -5.39 16.73 3.03
C HIS A 247 -4.63 15.69 3.87
N LEU A 248 -4.02 14.71 3.20
CA LEU A 248 -3.26 13.64 3.83
C LEU A 248 -1.73 13.84 3.78
N TYR A 249 -1.23 14.94 3.20
CA TYR A 249 0.23 15.14 3.06
C TYR A 249 0.94 15.23 4.41
N ASP A 250 0.32 15.91 5.39
CA ASP A 250 0.88 16.07 6.72
C ASP A 250 0.77 14.80 7.60
N ASN A 251 0.03 13.80 7.13
CA ASN A 251 -0.07 12.49 7.78
C ASN A 251 1.10 11.56 7.45
N LEU A 252 1.98 11.94 6.52
CA LEU A 252 3.20 11.20 6.19
C LEU A 252 4.41 11.82 6.90
N ILE A 253 5.10 11.03 7.74
CA ILE A 253 6.32 11.46 8.41
C ILE A 253 7.53 11.25 7.48
N ASN A 254 7.58 10.10 6.85
CA ASN A 254 8.63 9.73 5.90
C ASN A 254 8.07 8.78 4.84
N ILE A 255 7.72 9.30 3.69
CA ILE A 255 7.09 8.56 2.60
C ILE A 255 7.85 7.28 2.20
N TYR A 256 9.18 7.24 2.36
CA TYR A 256 10.00 6.05 2.07
C TYR A 256 9.88 4.93 3.11
N GLN A 257 9.31 5.22 4.28
CA GLN A 257 9.10 4.26 5.37
C GLN A 257 7.62 4.00 5.59
N ASP A 258 6.80 5.04 5.40
CA ASP A 258 5.38 5.02 5.66
C ASP A 258 4.60 4.31 4.53
N VAL A 259 5.21 4.19 3.33
CA VAL A 259 4.60 3.50 2.18
C VAL A 259 5.55 2.40 1.70
N LYS A 260 5.07 1.17 1.64
CA LYS A 260 5.91 0.02 1.25
C LYS A 260 5.10 -1.16 0.73
N THR A 261 5.75 -1.98 -0.08
CA THR A 261 5.28 -3.35 -0.37
C THR A 261 5.54 -4.23 0.84
N ILE A 262 4.53 -4.95 1.29
CA ILE A 262 4.59 -5.79 2.48
C ILE A 262 5.01 -7.19 2.05
N ARG A 263 6.16 -7.64 2.54
CA ARG A 263 6.80 -8.91 2.14
C ARG A 263 6.18 -10.11 2.86
N VAL A 264 4.88 -10.33 2.65
CA VAL A 264 4.14 -11.49 3.17
C VAL A 264 4.66 -12.83 2.61
N ASP A 265 5.29 -12.81 1.46
CA ASP A 265 5.97 -13.95 0.86
C ASP A 265 7.12 -14.47 1.72
N ASN A 266 7.86 -13.57 2.37
CA ASN A 266 8.93 -13.95 3.30
C ASN A 266 8.38 -14.65 4.55
N TYR A 267 7.17 -14.28 4.99
CA TYR A 267 6.49 -14.92 6.11
C TYR A 267 6.14 -16.38 5.78
N LEU A 268 5.68 -16.66 4.56
CA LEU A 268 5.41 -18.02 4.07
C LEU A 268 6.67 -18.77 3.61
N GLY A 269 7.85 -18.14 3.67
CA GLY A 269 9.14 -18.74 3.37
C GLY A 269 9.65 -18.50 1.94
N SER A 270 8.81 -18.24 0.97
CA SER A 270 9.21 -17.82 -0.38
C SER A 270 8.05 -17.26 -1.20
N PHE A 271 8.38 -16.44 -2.21
CA PHE A 271 7.38 -15.95 -3.17
C PHE A 271 6.71 -17.11 -3.94
N GLN A 272 7.42 -18.19 -4.25
CA GLN A 272 6.84 -19.34 -4.94
C GLN A 272 5.71 -20.00 -4.11
N ILE A 273 5.90 -20.16 -2.80
CA ILE A 273 4.88 -20.71 -1.91
C ILE A 273 3.71 -19.76 -1.81
N TYR A 274 4.00 -18.48 -1.59
CA TYR A 274 3.00 -17.41 -1.51
C TYR A 274 2.15 -17.35 -2.79
N ASN A 275 2.79 -17.27 -3.96
CA ASN A 275 2.11 -17.24 -5.26
C ASN A 275 1.19 -18.47 -5.45
N ASN A 276 1.64 -19.66 -5.12
CA ASN A 276 0.82 -20.86 -5.28
C ASN A 276 -0.43 -20.87 -4.40
N ILE A 277 -0.39 -20.22 -3.24
CA ILE A 277 -1.45 -20.32 -2.22
C ILE A 277 -2.32 -19.07 -2.17
N ILE A 278 -1.74 -17.88 -2.29
CA ILE A 278 -2.41 -16.61 -2.05
C ILE A 278 -2.60 -15.81 -3.33
N SER A 279 -1.51 -15.26 -3.91
CA SER A 279 -1.58 -14.30 -5.00
C SER A 279 -0.24 -14.14 -5.70
N ASP A 280 -0.26 -13.74 -6.96
CA ASP A 280 0.90 -13.25 -7.70
C ASP A 280 1.23 -11.76 -7.41
N HIS A 281 0.36 -11.06 -6.66
CA HIS A 281 0.57 -9.70 -6.16
C HIS A 281 0.96 -9.70 -4.68
N LEU A 282 1.93 -8.85 -4.32
CA LEU A 282 2.25 -8.51 -2.93
C LEU A 282 1.44 -7.28 -2.50
N PRO A 283 0.94 -7.23 -1.25
CA PRO A 283 0.20 -6.07 -0.77
C PRO A 283 1.07 -4.83 -0.68
N VAL A 284 0.48 -3.67 -0.98
CA VAL A 284 1.10 -2.35 -0.79
C VAL A 284 0.35 -1.63 0.32
N GLY A 285 1.07 -1.08 1.27
CA GLY A 285 0.47 -0.43 2.44
C GLY A 285 1.01 0.96 2.72
N ILE A 286 0.18 1.76 3.39
CA ILE A 286 0.46 3.11 3.86
C ILE A 286 0.14 3.25 5.34
N ASN A 287 1.03 3.87 6.10
CA ASN A 287 0.82 4.26 7.49
C ASN A 287 0.55 5.77 7.54
N LEU A 288 -0.67 6.17 7.88
CA LEU A 288 -1.08 7.56 8.03
C LEU A 288 -1.05 7.94 9.50
N PHE A 289 -0.15 8.81 9.89
CA PHE A 289 -0.04 9.27 11.27
C PHE A 289 -1.03 10.40 11.52
N SER A 290 -1.83 10.30 12.58
CA SER A 290 -2.70 11.42 12.96
C SER A 290 -1.84 12.65 13.23
N ASN A 291 -2.31 13.82 12.79
CA ASN A 291 -1.73 15.12 13.14
C ASN A 291 -1.87 15.36 14.64
N LEU A 292 -1.23 14.53 15.45
CA LEU A 292 -1.15 14.72 16.88
C LEU A 292 -0.33 15.97 17.16
N THR A 293 -1.02 17.02 17.47
CA THR A 293 -0.60 18.18 18.25
C THR A 293 0.06 17.81 19.58
N LEU A 294 0.74 16.68 19.68
CA LEU A 294 1.45 16.18 20.86
C LEU A 294 2.75 15.48 20.50
N ILE A 295 3.48 15.99 19.53
CA ILE A 295 4.93 15.95 19.66
C ILE A 295 5.24 17.16 20.55
N ASN A 296 5.59 16.91 21.83
CA ASN A 296 6.12 17.96 22.69
C ASN A 296 7.14 18.77 21.87
N GLU A 297 7.02 20.11 21.86
CA GLU A 297 7.98 21.01 21.19
C GLU A 297 9.45 20.69 21.54
N HIS A 298 9.66 19.98 22.64
CA HIS A 298 10.97 19.51 23.09
C HIS A 298 11.56 18.37 22.24
N ASP A 299 10.72 17.54 21.58
CA ASP A 299 11.19 16.44 20.71
C ASP A 299 11.33 16.87 19.26
N ILE A 300 10.56 17.87 18.80
CA ILE A 300 10.72 18.50 17.47
C ILE A 300 12.09 19.19 17.39
N ASN A 301 12.50 19.91 18.43
CA ASN A 301 13.80 20.59 18.46
C ASN A 301 15.02 19.66 18.46
N LYS A 302 14.82 18.36 18.70
CA LYS A 302 15.88 17.34 18.65
C LYS A 302 16.00 16.62 17.30
N LYS A 303 14.94 16.62 16.46
CA LYS A 303 14.89 15.86 15.19
C LYS A 303 15.11 16.67 13.91
N ILE A 304 15.00 18.00 13.96
CA ILE A 304 15.15 18.86 12.78
C ILE A 304 16.44 19.66 12.87
N LYS A 305 17.58 18.99 12.95
CA LYS A 305 18.85 19.64 12.62
C LYS A 305 19.20 19.36 11.17
N ASN A 306 19.00 20.39 10.33
CA ASN A 306 19.54 20.50 8.96
C ASN A 306 19.28 19.29 8.04
N LYS A 307 18.14 19.30 7.34
CA LYS A 307 17.88 18.33 6.26
C LYS A 307 18.64 18.74 5.00
N PHE A 308 19.41 17.82 4.45
CA PHE A 308 20.15 18.03 3.21
C PHE A 308 19.54 17.20 2.08
N PHE A 309 19.39 17.81 0.91
CA PHE A 309 18.89 17.18 -0.29
C PHE A 309 19.91 17.32 -1.42
N ASN A 310 19.94 16.37 -2.34
CA ASN A 310 20.67 16.53 -3.60
C ASN A 310 19.89 17.43 -4.58
N VAL A 311 20.48 17.71 -5.74
CA VAL A 311 19.87 18.54 -6.80
C VAL A 311 18.60 17.94 -7.39
N PHE A 312 18.31 16.66 -7.13
CA PHE A 312 17.10 15.93 -7.53
C PHE A 312 16.03 15.91 -6.43
N GLY A 313 16.24 16.62 -5.30
CA GLY A 313 15.28 16.65 -4.18
C GLY A 313 15.30 15.41 -3.28
N GLN A 314 16.28 14.51 -3.41
CA GLN A 314 16.42 13.33 -2.58
C GLN A 314 17.14 13.67 -1.28
N PHE A 315 16.63 13.18 -0.15
CA PHE A 315 17.29 13.31 1.15
C PHE A 315 18.64 12.58 1.14
N ILE A 316 19.69 13.27 1.60
CA ILE A 316 21.05 12.73 1.66
C ILE A 316 21.76 13.10 2.95
N HIS A 317 22.70 12.27 3.36
CA HIS A 317 23.73 12.72 4.30
C HIS A 317 24.73 13.62 3.57
N PRO A 318 25.05 14.82 4.13
CA PRO A 318 25.95 15.75 3.46
C PRO A 318 27.32 15.11 3.22
N LYS A 319 27.80 15.19 1.98
CA LYS A 319 29.13 14.75 1.58
C LYS A 319 29.98 15.96 1.22
N LYS A 320 31.27 15.92 1.55
CA LYS A 320 32.23 16.96 1.17
C LYS A 320 32.33 17.09 -0.35
N ASN A 321 32.52 18.33 -0.82
CA ASN A 321 32.69 18.68 -2.24
C ASN A 321 31.50 18.38 -3.17
N TYR A 322 30.29 18.19 -2.59
CA TYR A 322 29.05 18.07 -3.35
C TYR A 322 28.11 19.24 -3.05
N LEU A 323 27.34 19.64 -4.07
CA LEU A 323 26.28 20.63 -3.92
C LEU A 323 25.09 19.98 -3.18
N HIS A 324 24.69 20.59 -2.06
CA HIS A 324 23.52 20.20 -1.27
C HIS A 324 22.49 21.33 -1.27
N ILE A 325 21.25 20.95 -1.17
CA ILE A 325 20.14 21.85 -0.85
C ILE A 325 19.84 21.65 0.64
N LYS A 326 20.13 22.66 1.46
CA LYS A 326 19.82 22.66 2.88
C LYS A 326 18.48 23.33 3.10
N VAL A 327 17.57 22.67 3.78
CA VAL A 327 16.32 23.25 4.25
C VAL A 327 16.49 23.56 5.72
N ASN A 328 16.41 24.83 6.09
CA ASN A 328 16.51 25.33 7.45
C ASN A 328 15.18 25.16 8.20
N ASP A 329 15.23 25.28 9.52
CA ASP A 329 14.06 25.10 10.42
C ASP A 329 12.94 26.13 10.17
N ASP A 330 13.26 27.29 9.59
CA ASP A 330 12.31 28.35 9.21
C ASP A 330 11.71 28.16 7.80
N GLY A 331 12.02 27.03 7.13
CA GLY A 331 11.60 26.72 5.76
C GLY A 331 12.43 27.41 4.68
N THR A 332 13.45 28.18 5.04
CA THR A 332 14.37 28.78 4.05
C THR A 332 15.25 27.71 3.40
N ILE A 333 15.57 27.91 2.11
CA ILE A 333 16.39 26.98 1.32
C ILE A 333 17.72 27.62 0.99
N GLU A 334 18.79 26.93 1.33
CA GLU A 334 20.17 27.32 1.01
C GLU A 334 20.85 26.30 0.10
N LYS A 335 21.62 26.78 -0.89
CA LYS A 335 22.55 25.93 -1.62
C LYS A 335 23.89 25.94 -0.91
N GLN A 336 24.37 24.79 -0.49
CA GLN A 336 25.60 24.66 0.30
C GLN A 336 26.56 23.64 -0.33
N VAL A 337 27.84 23.99 -0.40
CA VAL A 337 28.94 23.05 -0.67
C VAL A 337 29.80 22.99 0.60
N ILE A 338 29.95 21.79 1.16
CA ILE A 338 30.81 21.57 2.33
C ILE A 338 32.22 21.38 1.81
N ILE A 339 33.11 22.32 2.11
CA ILE A 339 34.53 22.30 1.76
C ILE A 339 35.34 21.96 3.00
N ASP A 340 36.54 21.41 2.84
CA ASP A 340 37.44 21.10 3.95
C ASP A 340 37.89 22.35 4.71
#